data_2e0bfbb2c474418641180b3d13d5f74d
#
_entry.id   2e0bfbb2c474418641180b3d13d5f74d
#
_cell.length_a   1.000
_cell.length_b   1.000
_cell.length_c   1.000
_cell.angle_alpha   90.00
_cell.angle_beta   90.00
_cell.angle_gamma   90.00
#
_symmetry.space_group_name_H-M   'P 1'
#
loop_
_entity.id
_entity.type
_entity.pdbx_description
1 polymer ?
#
loop_
_entity_poly.entity_id
_entity_poly.type
_entity_poly.pdbx_seq_one_letter_code
_entity_poly.pdbx_strand_id
1 'polypeptide(L)'
;MKKFMVIMLVISCALISSVSAGDERAAGIVEFISGSFSHRNFTTGHVSDEMIQQILAAGHKAGSAGNQQHWHFTVVRNKELIGEIMENVDEGNVLIVGLGPNESRFPQEIIAFDNALAMQNMFLTAQALGLGTRMYLRPLSNLNQDLLHRLEAPEDHRAIMILRIGQITAVDAVSQASPRHPLETRVNFIE
;
A
#
# COMPACT_ATOMS: atom_id res chain seq x y z
N MET A 1 -45.22 -15.49 29.46
CA MET A 1 -44.00 -14.92 30.08
C MET A 1 -42.69 -15.63 29.66
N LYS A 2 -42.62 -16.97 29.64
CA LYS A 2 -41.37 -17.69 29.27
C LYS A 2 -40.87 -17.45 27.81
N LYS A 3 -41.76 -17.28 26.84
CA LYS A 3 -41.36 -17.03 25.43
C LYS A 3 -40.76 -15.63 25.19
N PHE A 4 -41.23 -14.63 25.92
CA PHE A 4 -40.66 -13.26 25.83
C PHE A 4 -39.24 -13.17 26.44
N MET A 5 -38.97 -13.94 27.50
CA MET A 5 -37.65 -13.96 28.13
C MET A 5 -36.58 -14.63 27.28
N VAL A 6 -36.95 -15.67 26.51
CA VAL A 6 -36.01 -16.34 25.59
C VAL A 6 -35.64 -15.45 24.41
N ILE A 7 -36.59 -14.69 23.84
CA ILE A 7 -36.32 -13.76 22.74
C ILE A 7 -35.40 -12.61 23.19
N MET A 8 -35.61 -12.09 24.41
CA MET A 8 -34.76 -11.04 24.96
C MET A 8 -33.33 -11.52 25.24
N LEU A 9 -33.16 -12.76 25.68
CA LEU A 9 -31.83 -13.35 25.91
C LEU A 9 -31.08 -13.61 24.63
N VAL A 10 -31.76 -14.03 23.57
CA VAL A 10 -31.13 -14.29 22.23
C VAL A 10 -30.71 -12.97 21.58
N ILE A 11 -31.53 -11.91 21.70
CA ILE A 11 -31.16 -10.58 21.15
C ILE A 11 -29.98 -9.99 21.94
N SER A 12 -29.93 -10.15 23.26
CA SER A 12 -28.80 -9.69 24.07
C SER A 12 -27.52 -10.44 23.76
N CYS A 13 -27.55 -11.76 23.58
CA CYS A 13 -26.36 -12.53 23.15
C CYS A 13 -25.90 -12.16 21.76
N ALA A 14 -26.81 -11.92 20.81
CA ALA A 14 -26.45 -11.51 19.44
C ALA A 14 -25.81 -10.12 19.41
N LEU A 15 -26.28 -9.18 20.23
CA LEU A 15 -25.70 -7.85 20.36
C LEU A 15 -24.32 -7.89 21.04
N ILE A 16 -24.14 -8.69 22.08
CA ILE A 16 -22.85 -8.86 22.76
C ILE A 16 -21.84 -9.52 21.80
N SER A 17 -22.25 -10.52 21.04
CA SER A 17 -21.39 -11.18 20.06
C SER A 17 -20.98 -10.24 18.94
N SER A 18 -21.86 -9.34 18.49
CA SER A 18 -21.53 -8.37 17.43
C SER A 18 -20.57 -7.26 17.92
N VAL A 19 -20.68 -6.84 19.17
CA VAL A 19 -19.74 -5.89 19.77
C VAL A 19 -18.37 -6.54 19.94
N SER A 20 -18.30 -7.76 20.47
CA SER A 20 -17.04 -8.51 20.62
C SER A 20 -16.34 -8.76 19.29
N ALA A 21 -17.05 -9.15 18.25
CA ALA A 21 -16.50 -9.35 16.91
C ALA A 21 -16.01 -8.04 16.25
N GLY A 22 -16.66 -6.91 16.56
CA GLY A 22 -16.22 -5.58 16.13
C GLY A 22 -14.91 -5.18 16.80
N ASP A 23 -14.76 -5.44 18.09
CA ASP A 23 -13.55 -5.13 18.86
C ASP A 23 -12.36 -5.99 18.41
N GLU A 24 -12.57 -7.29 18.17
CA GLU A 24 -11.53 -8.19 17.65
C GLU A 24 -11.06 -7.79 16.26
N ARG A 25 -11.99 -7.41 15.38
CA ARG A 25 -11.65 -6.91 14.05
C ARG A 25 -10.87 -5.60 14.11
N ALA A 26 -11.28 -4.67 14.95
CA ALA A 26 -10.60 -3.39 15.15
C ALA A 26 -9.18 -3.61 15.68
N ALA A 27 -9.01 -4.47 16.69
CA ALA A 27 -7.71 -4.82 17.23
C ALA A 27 -6.79 -5.44 16.17
N GLY A 28 -7.30 -6.39 15.37
CA GLY A 28 -6.52 -7.01 14.28
C GLY A 28 -6.08 -6.01 13.20
N ILE A 29 -6.92 -5.03 12.85
CA ILE A 29 -6.55 -3.98 11.89
C ILE A 29 -5.45 -3.08 12.48
N VAL A 30 -5.58 -2.67 13.73
CA VAL A 30 -4.57 -1.84 14.42
C VAL A 30 -3.24 -2.57 14.52
N GLU A 31 -3.27 -3.84 14.94
CA GLU A 31 -2.08 -4.69 15.00
C GLU A 31 -1.40 -4.84 13.64
N PHE A 32 -2.17 -5.13 12.59
CA PHE A 32 -1.66 -5.24 11.22
C PHE A 32 -0.99 -3.94 10.74
N ILE A 33 -1.64 -2.78 10.92
CA ILE A 33 -1.07 -1.48 10.50
C ILE A 33 0.19 -1.18 11.29
N SER A 34 0.18 -1.39 12.61
CA SER A 34 1.31 -1.12 13.49
C SER A 34 2.49 -2.07 13.26
N GLY A 35 2.21 -3.31 12.86
CA GLY A 35 3.20 -4.33 12.53
C GLY A 35 3.75 -4.25 11.11
N SER A 36 3.14 -3.44 10.23
CA SER A 36 3.57 -3.32 8.83
C SER A 36 4.95 -2.66 8.70
N PHE A 37 5.77 -3.13 7.76
CA PHE A 37 7.11 -2.60 7.53
C PHE A 37 7.58 -2.79 6.07
N SER A 38 8.63 -2.05 5.68
CA SER A 38 9.27 -2.19 4.37
C SER A 38 10.19 -3.40 4.34
N HIS A 39 9.89 -4.38 3.51
CA HIS A 39 10.70 -5.58 3.31
C HIS A 39 12.02 -5.25 2.61
N ARG A 40 13.07 -5.93 2.99
CA ARG A 40 14.41 -5.78 2.38
C ARG A 40 14.78 -6.96 1.51
N ASN A 41 14.31 -8.14 1.88
CA ASN A 41 14.56 -9.38 1.16
C ASN A 41 13.27 -9.84 0.49
N PHE A 42 13.42 -10.21 -0.75
CA PHE A 42 12.35 -10.79 -1.55
C PHE A 42 12.85 -12.13 -2.09
N THR A 43 11.94 -12.91 -2.60
CA THR A 43 12.26 -14.18 -3.26
C THR A 43 11.66 -14.22 -4.64
N THR A 44 12.19 -15.10 -5.48
CA THR A 44 11.61 -15.45 -6.76
C THR A 44 10.19 -16.00 -6.56
N GLY A 45 9.26 -15.59 -7.38
CA GLY A 45 7.89 -16.09 -7.34
C GLY A 45 6.89 -15.12 -7.95
N HIS A 46 5.89 -15.69 -8.60
CA HIS A 46 4.89 -14.93 -9.32
C HIS A 46 3.90 -14.24 -8.37
N VAL A 47 3.59 -12.97 -8.65
CA VAL A 47 2.46 -12.25 -8.05
C VAL A 47 1.30 -12.31 -9.03
N SER A 48 0.19 -12.93 -8.64
CA SER A 48 -0.95 -13.17 -9.54
C SER A 48 -1.64 -11.87 -9.99
N ASP A 49 -2.31 -11.92 -11.13
CA ASP A 49 -3.06 -10.77 -11.63
C ASP A 49 -4.22 -10.40 -10.71
N GLU A 50 -4.85 -11.39 -10.08
CA GLU A 50 -5.91 -11.17 -9.11
C GLU A 50 -5.41 -10.36 -7.89
N MET A 51 -4.25 -10.71 -7.33
CA MET A 51 -3.63 -9.94 -6.25
C MET A 51 -3.32 -8.51 -6.69
N ILE A 52 -2.75 -8.34 -7.89
CA ILE A 52 -2.47 -7.00 -8.42
C ILE A 52 -3.73 -6.17 -8.58
N GLN A 53 -4.81 -6.75 -9.08
CA GLN A 53 -6.10 -6.04 -9.21
C GLN A 53 -6.64 -5.60 -7.84
N GLN A 54 -6.57 -6.44 -6.81
CA GLN A 54 -6.98 -6.09 -5.45
C GLN A 54 -6.12 -4.94 -4.88
N ILE A 55 -4.81 -4.99 -5.11
CA ILE A 55 -3.86 -3.97 -4.65
C ILE A 55 -4.16 -2.63 -5.35
N LEU A 56 -4.32 -2.63 -6.67
CA LEU A 56 -4.66 -1.43 -7.43
C LEU A 56 -6.01 -0.83 -7.01
N ALA A 57 -7.02 -1.68 -6.79
CA ALA A 57 -8.34 -1.25 -6.33
C ALA A 57 -8.27 -0.56 -4.97
N ALA A 58 -7.44 -1.05 -4.04
CA ALA A 58 -7.22 -0.43 -2.74
C ALA A 58 -6.51 0.93 -2.87
N GLY A 59 -5.49 1.02 -3.73
CA GLY A 59 -4.82 2.27 -4.04
C GLY A 59 -5.76 3.31 -4.62
N HIS A 60 -6.59 2.91 -5.58
CA HIS A 60 -7.58 3.79 -6.22
C HIS A 60 -8.66 4.31 -5.25
N LYS A 61 -8.84 3.68 -4.08
CA LYS A 61 -9.74 4.14 -3.01
C LYS A 61 -9.14 5.16 -2.06
N ALA A 62 -7.90 5.57 -2.26
CA ALA A 62 -7.28 6.59 -1.43
C ALA A 62 -8.02 7.93 -1.50
N GLY A 63 -7.89 8.73 -0.45
CA GLY A 63 -8.31 10.12 -0.47
C GLY A 63 -7.39 10.96 -1.36
N SER A 64 -7.94 12.02 -1.97
CA SER A 64 -7.16 13.00 -2.73
C SER A 64 -7.70 14.40 -2.57
N ALA A 65 -6.86 15.40 -2.74
CA ALA A 65 -7.22 16.81 -2.63
C ALA A 65 -8.33 17.16 -3.64
N GLY A 66 -9.48 17.61 -3.12
CA GLY A 66 -10.64 17.94 -3.94
C GLY A 66 -11.15 16.76 -4.78
N ASN A 67 -10.88 15.52 -4.38
CA ASN A 67 -11.18 14.28 -5.11
C ASN A 67 -10.65 14.27 -6.56
N GLN A 68 -9.48 14.87 -6.77
CA GLN A 68 -8.90 15.00 -8.12
C GLN A 68 -8.26 13.70 -8.61
N GLN A 69 -7.86 12.79 -7.70
CA GLN A 69 -7.29 11.48 -8.04
C GLN A 69 -6.13 11.62 -9.04
N HIS A 70 -5.15 12.45 -8.70
CA HIS A 70 -4.02 12.84 -9.55
C HIS A 70 -3.07 11.68 -9.93
N TRP A 71 -3.37 10.47 -9.49
CA TRP A 71 -2.55 9.30 -9.77
C TRP A 71 -2.90 8.64 -11.10
N HIS A 72 -1.88 8.18 -11.75
CA HIS A 72 -1.91 7.13 -12.76
C HIS A 72 -0.95 6.03 -12.33
N PHE A 73 -1.25 4.76 -12.60
CA PHE A 73 -0.42 3.65 -12.19
C PHE A 73 -0.01 2.81 -13.38
N THR A 74 1.30 2.57 -13.52
CA THR A 74 1.83 1.60 -14.46
C THR A 74 2.36 0.38 -13.70
N VAL A 75 1.87 -0.80 -14.06
CA VAL A 75 2.32 -2.07 -13.52
C VAL A 75 3.40 -2.64 -14.44
N VAL A 76 4.63 -2.75 -13.96
CA VAL A 76 5.78 -3.26 -14.71
C VAL A 76 6.07 -4.69 -14.29
N ARG A 77 5.90 -5.63 -15.21
CA ARG A 77 6.24 -7.06 -15.08
C ARG A 77 7.37 -7.47 -16.01
N ASN A 78 7.67 -6.65 -17.01
CA ASN A 78 8.74 -6.92 -17.98
C ASN A 78 10.09 -6.92 -17.26
N LYS A 79 10.76 -8.08 -17.24
CA LYS A 79 12.02 -8.31 -16.51
C LYS A 79 13.15 -7.39 -16.96
N GLU A 80 13.23 -7.14 -18.25
CA GLU A 80 14.26 -6.27 -18.85
C GLU A 80 14.06 -4.82 -18.38
N LEU A 81 12.83 -4.30 -18.51
CA LEU A 81 12.51 -2.96 -18.07
C LEU A 81 12.65 -2.79 -16.54
N ILE A 82 12.28 -3.80 -15.76
CA ILE A 82 12.53 -3.81 -14.31
C ILE A 82 14.04 -3.66 -14.03
N GLY A 83 14.88 -4.42 -14.74
CA GLY A 83 16.34 -4.36 -14.56
C GLY A 83 16.95 -3.01 -14.94
N GLU A 84 16.37 -2.31 -15.92
CA GLU A 84 16.77 -0.95 -16.29
C GLU A 84 16.33 0.09 -15.25
N ILE A 85 15.15 -0.08 -14.65
CA ILE A 85 14.63 0.81 -13.60
C ILE A 85 15.40 0.61 -12.30
N MET A 86 15.64 -0.64 -11.92
CA MET A 86 16.18 -1.01 -10.62
C MET A 86 16.92 -2.35 -10.69
N GLU A 87 18.16 -2.36 -10.20
CA GLU A 87 18.95 -3.58 -10.05
C GLU A 87 18.45 -4.49 -8.93
N ASN A 88 18.79 -5.77 -8.99
CA ASN A 88 18.55 -6.76 -7.95
C ASN A 88 17.08 -6.96 -7.58
N VAL A 89 16.22 -6.99 -8.60
CA VAL A 89 14.81 -7.36 -8.45
C VAL A 89 14.64 -8.84 -8.80
N ASP A 90 14.12 -9.61 -7.84
CA ASP A 90 13.92 -11.05 -7.99
C ASP A 90 12.86 -11.34 -9.06
N GLU A 91 13.04 -12.45 -9.77
CA GLU A 91 12.13 -12.86 -10.84
C GLU A 91 10.71 -13.09 -10.32
N GLY A 92 9.72 -12.59 -11.06
CA GLY A 92 8.31 -12.65 -10.71
C GLY A 92 7.85 -11.54 -9.75
N ASN A 93 8.77 -10.70 -9.24
CA ASN A 93 8.39 -9.48 -8.56
C ASN A 93 7.82 -8.45 -9.55
N VAL A 94 7.04 -7.53 -9.04
CA VAL A 94 6.32 -6.50 -9.81
C VAL A 94 6.68 -5.13 -9.28
N LEU A 95 6.83 -4.15 -10.18
CA LEU A 95 6.88 -2.74 -9.79
C LEU A 95 5.56 -2.07 -10.17
N ILE A 96 4.97 -1.33 -9.24
CA ILE A 96 3.90 -0.38 -9.52
C ILE A 96 4.51 1.02 -9.45
N VAL A 97 4.49 1.72 -10.58
CA VAL A 97 4.96 3.10 -10.67
C VAL A 97 3.77 4.03 -10.55
N GLY A 98 3.77 4.85 -9.51
CA GLY A 98 2.80 5.93 -9.34
C GLY A 98 3.27 7.17 -10.09
N LEU A 99 2.41 7.64 -10.98
CA LEU A 99 2.64 8.80 -11.82
C LEU A 99 1.65 9.91 -11.46
N GLY A 100 2.02 11.13 -11.76
CA GLY A 100 1.13 12.28 -11.63
C GLY A 100 1.47 13.36 -12.65
N PRO A 101 0.52 14.27 -12.96
CA PRO A 101 0.70 15.28 -13.97
C PRO A 101 1.82 16.27 -13.60
N ASN A 102 2.54 16.73 -14.62
CA ASN A 102 3.54 17.78 -14.47
C ASN A 102 2.89 19.13 -14.21
N GLU A 103 1.71 19.37 -14.80
CA GLU A 103 0.93 20.58 -14.65
C GLU A 103 -0.42 20.28 -13.99
N SER A 104 -0.76 21.06 -12.99
CA SER A 104 -2.03 20.98 -12.27
C SER A 104 -2.36 22.31 -11.59
N ARG A 105 -3.64 22.56 -11.29
CA ARG A 105 -4.05 23.67 -10.42
C ARG A 105 -3.58 23.50 -8.97
N PHE A 106 -3.18 22.30 -8.58
CA PHE A 106 -2.64 22.01 -7.25
C PHE A 106 -1.11 22.01 -7.29
N PRO A 107 -0.44 22.44 -6.20
CA PRO A 107 1.00 22.31 -6.04
C PRO A 107 1.48 20.85 -6.22
N GLN A 108 2.70 20.69 -6.68
CA GLN A 108 3.29 19.36 -6.93
C GLN A 108 3.40 18.51 -5.65
N GLU A 109 3.51 19.15 -4.49
CA GLU A 109 3.49 18.50 -3.19
C GLU A 109 2.16 17.82 -2.90
N ILE A 110 1.03 18.42 -3.29
CA ILE A 110 -0.31 17.85 -3.13
C ILE A 110 -0.46 16.61 -4.02
N ILE A 111 0.02 16.69 -5.26
CA ILE A 111 0.02 15.54 -6.18
C ILE A 111 0.87 14.38 -5.61
N ALA A 112 2.01 14.71 -5.03
CA ALA A 112 2.86 13.71 -4.38
C ALA A 112 2.19 13.12 -3.12
N PHE A 113 1.47 13.91 -2.31
CA PHE A 113 0.71 13.40 -1.17
C PHE A 113 -0.44 12.49 -1.61
N ASP A 114 -1.21 12.86 -2.62
CA ASP A 114 -2.27 12.01 -3.17
C ASP A 114 -1.70 10.65 -3.62
N ASN A 115 -0.58 10.67 -4.36
CA ASN A 115 0.11 9.45 -4.77
C ASN A 115 0.60 8.64 -3.57
N ALA A 116 1.17 9.27 -2.55
CA ALA A 116 1.67 8.59 -1.35
C ALA A 116 0.54 7.89 -0.58
N LEU A 117 -0.64 8.50 -0.48
CA LEU A 117 -1.82 7.89 0.14
C LEU A 117 -2.28 6.65 -0.64
N ALA A 118 -2.33 6.74 -1.96
CA ALA A 118 -2.69 5.62 -2.82
C ALA A 118 -1.67 4.48 -2.72
N MET A 119 -0.38 4.81 -2.77
CA MET A 119 0.72 3.85 -2.62
C MET A 119 0.74 3.19 -1.23
N GLN A 120 0.39 3.92 -0.17
CA GLN A 120 0.29 3.36 1.18
C GLN A 120 -0.86 2.34 1.29
N ASN A 121 -2.00 2.61 0.67
CA ASN A 121 -3.09 1.63 0.60
C ASN A 121 -2.66 0.36 -0.14
N MET A 122 -1.97 0.50 -1.28
CA MET A 122 -1.41 -0.64 -2.03
C MET A 122 -0.39 -1.42 -1.21
N PHE A 123 0.51 -0.71 -0.52
CA PHE A 123 1.54 -1.28 0.36
C PHE A 123 0.92 -2.17 1.44
N LEU A 124 -0.09 -1.65 2.16
CA LEU A 124 -0.77 -2.40 3.21
C LEU A 124 -1.57 -3.57 2.64
N THR A 125 -2.27 -3.36 1.52
CA THR A 125 -3.07 -4.43 0.89
C THR A 125 -2.18 -5.59 0.43
N ALA A 126 -1.03 -5.31 -0.19
CA ALA A 126 -0.10 -6.34 -0.59
C ALA A 126 0.43 -7.14 0.60
N GLN A 127 0.73 -6.50 1.73
CA GLN A 127 1.12 -7.20 2.95
C GLN A 127 -0.02 -8.04 3.55
N ALA A 128 -1.25 -7.54 3.50
CA ALA A 128 -2.42 -8.31 3.93
C ALA A 128 -2.64 -9.57 3.07
N LEU A 129 -2.18 -9.54 1.82
CA LEU A 129 -2.18 -10.70 0.91
C LEU A 129 -0.93 -11.61 1.08
N GLY A 130 -0.08 -11.35 2.09
CA GLY A 130 1.11 -12.14 2.38
C GLY A 130 2.33 -11.83 1.50
N LEU A 131 2.30 -10.71 0.77
CA LEU A 131 3.40 -10.28 -0.09
C LEU A 131 4.34 -9.31 0.63
N GLY A 132 5.60 -9.32 0.26
CA GLY A 132 6.56 -8.31 0.64
C GLY A 132 6.38 -7.02 -0.17
N THR A 133 6.62 -5.88 0.48
CA THR A 133 6.49 -4.56 -0.14
C THR A 133 7.61 -3.62 0.27
N ARG A 134 8.02 -2.77 -0.67
CA ARG A 134 8.96 -1.69 -0.40
C ARG A 134 8.76 -0.53 -1.37
N MET A 135 8.75 0.69 -0.84
CA MET A 135 8.72 1.92 -1.63
C MET A 135 10.12 2.40 -1.97
N TYR A 136 10.30 2.95 -3.18
CA TYR A 136 11.56 3.48 -3.67
C TYR A 136 11.35 4.85 -4.32
N LEU A 137 12.31 5.75 -4.05
CA LEU A 137 12.39 7.07 -4.67
C LEU A 137 13.70 7.24 -5.48
N ARG A 138 14.77 6.52 -5.12
CA ARG A 138 16.08 6.67 -5.75
C ARG A 138 16.09 6.43 -7.26
N PRO A 139 15.37 5.42 -7.82
CA PRO A 139 15.35 5.19 -9.25
C PRO A 139 14.60 6.24 -10.08
N LEU A 140 13.83 7.15 -9.43
CA LEU A 140 12.94 8.10 -10.12
C LEU A 140 13.71 9.07 -11.05
N SER A 141 14.94 9.44 -10.71
CA SER A 141 15.74 10.34 -11.55
C SER A 141 15.96 9.71 -12.93
N ASN A 142 16.53 8.51 -12.98
CA ASN A 142 16.76 7.76 -14.21
C ASN A 142 15.44 7.46 -14.94
N LEU A 143 14.42 7.02 -14.20
CA LEU A 143 13.11 6.70 -14.76
C LEU A 143 12.49 7.90 -15.48
N ASN A 144 12.51 9.07 -14.86
CA ASN A 144 11.93 10.28 -15.44
C ASN A 144 12.75 10.86 -16.61
N GLN A 145 14.06 10.64 -16.63
CA GLN A 145 14.93 11.14 -17.70
C GLN A 145 14.90 10.23 -18.92
N ASP A 146 15.04 8.92 -18.73
CA ASP A 146 15.39 8.03 -19.81
C ASP A 146 14.32 6.97 -20.13
N LEU A 147 13.51 6.57 -19.15
CA LEU A 147 12.63 5.40 -19.26
C LEU A 147 11.13 5.71 -19.22
N LEU A 148 10.74 6.96 -18.95
CA LEU A 148 9.32 7.32 -18.76
C LEU A 148 8.46 6.94 -19.99
N HIS A 149 8.98 7.10 -21.20
CA HIS A 149 8.33 6.75 -22.45
C HIS A 149 7.97 5.25 -22.56
N ARG A 150 8.68 4.39 -21.82
CA ARG A 150 8.45 2.93 -21.82
C ARG A 150 7.35 2.49 -20.83
N LEU A 151 6.85 3.41 -20.01
CA LEU A 151 5.79 3.12 -19.03
C LEU A 151 4.38 3.27 -19.61
N GLU A 152 4.25 3.66 -20.88
CA GLU A 152 2.96 3.98 -21.51
C GLU A 152 2.15 4.98 -20.67
N ALA A 153 2.87 5.89 -20.00
CA ALA A 153 2.28 6.93 -19.17
C ALA A 153 1.66 8.04 -20.04
N PRO A 154 0.67 8.78 -19.53
CA PRO A 154 0.22 10.00 -20.21
C PRO A 154 1.40 10.98 -20.42
N GLU A 155 1.44 11.67 -21.55
CA GLU A 155 2.59 12.51 -21.98
C GLU A 155 2.96 13.60 -20.98
N ASP A 156 1.98 14.13 -20.25
CA ASP A 156 2.17 15.19 -19.27
C ASP A 156 2.49 14.69 -17.86
N HIS A 157 2.75 13.39 -17.69
CA HIS A 157 3.00 12.79 -16.38
C HIS A 157 4.48 12.55 -16.11
N ARG A 158 4.81 12.46 -14.83
CA ARG A 158 6.11 12.02 -14.30
C ARG A 158 5.94 10.95 -13.23
N ALA A 159 6.93 10.11 -13.07
CA ALA A 159 6.97 9.15 -11.98
C ALA A 159 7.25 9.86 -10.64
N ILE A 160 6.46 9.51 -9.63
CA ILE A 160 6.49 10.09 -8.28
C ILE A 160 7.00 9.09 -7.24
N MET A 161 6.63 7.81 -7.38
CA MET A 161 6.99 6.77 -6.44
C MET A 161 6.97 5.40 -7.12
N ILE A 162 7.79 4.48 -6.63
CA ILE A 162 7.79 3.09 -7.07
C ILE A 162 7.48 2.20 -5.88
N LEU A 163 6.53 1.29 -6.02
CA LEU A 163 6.24 0.22 -5.07
C LEU A 163 6.68 -1.11 -5.67
N ARG A 164 7.68 -1.76 -5.05
CA ARG A 164 8.03 -3.15 -5.34
C ARG A 164 7.14 -4.07 -4.53
N ILE A 165 6.62 -5.10 -5.19
CA ILE A 165 5.80 -6.17 -4.61
C ILE A 165 6.40 -7.49 -5.05
N GLY A 166 6.53 -8.45 -4.13
CA GLY A 166 7.09 -9.76 -4.43
C GLY A 166 6.84 -10.78 -3.35
N GLN A 167 7.22 -12.02 -3.61
CA GLN A 167 7.18 -13.08 -2.62
C GLN A 167 8.26 -12.86 -1.55
N ILE A 168 7.99 -13.33 -0.34
CA ILE A 168 8.90 -13.29 0.82
C ILE A 168 8.92 -14.65 1.50
N THR A 169 9.99 -14.94 2.22
CA THR A 169 10.04 -16.11 3.10
C THR A 169 9.36 -15.81 4.44
N ALA A 170 8.91 -16.84 5.14
CA ALA A 170 8.32 -16.69 6.48
C ALA A 170 9.30 -16.07 7.50
N VAL A 171 10.60 -16.25 7.31
CA VAL A 171 11.64 -15.66 8.17
C VAL A 171 11.77 -14.16 7.92
N ASP A 172 11.54 -13.70 6.69
CA ASP A 172 11.63 -12.29 6.33
C ASP A 172 10.42 -11.49 6.83
N ALA A 173 9.33 -12.16 7.13
CA ALA A 173 8.09 -11.53 7.58
C ALA A 173 8.16 -10.89 8.99
N VAL A 174 9.16 -11.19 9.81
CA VAL A 174 9.12 -10.83 11.24
C VAL A 174 10.29 -9.95 11.72
N SER A 175 11.44 -9.94 11.04
CA SER A 175 12.68 -9.43 11.68
C SER A 175 13.26 -8.14 11.12
N GLN A 176 12.64 -7.45 10.17
CA GLN A 176 13.29 -6.38 9.41
C GLN A 176 12.73 -4.98 9.61
N ALA A 177 11.81 -4.80 10.53
CA ALA A 177 11.27 -3.49 10.83
C ALA A 177 12.37 -2.54 11.32
N SER A 178 12.52 -1.41 10.65
CA SER A 178 13.41 -0.35 11.14
C SER A 178 12.88 0.20 12.46
N PRO A 179 13.75 0.46 13.46
CA PRO A 179 13.31 1.04 14.72
C PRO A 179 12.62 2.40 14.49
N ARG A 180 11.67 2.71 15.34
CA ARG A 180 10.99 4.00 15.35
C ARG A 180 11.52 4.85 16.51
N HIS A 181 11.52 6.15 16.34
CA HIS A 181 11.73 7.07 17.45
C HIS A 181 10.59 6.91 18.48
N PRO A 182 10.84 7.17 19.78
CA PRO A 182 9.80 7.15 20.80
C PRO A 182 8.64 8.09 20.43
N LEU A 183 7.40 7.62 20.57
CA LEU A 183 6.21 8.35 20.12
C LEU A 183 6.06 9.70 20.83
N GLU A 184 6.38 9.75 22.12
CA GLU A 184 6.34 10.94 22.96
C GLU A 184 7.24 12.09 22.46
N THR A 185 8.25 11.77 21.63
CA THR A 185 9.12 12.78 21.01
C THR A 185 8.54 13.36 19.71
N ARG A 186 7.38 12.91 19.27
CA ARG A 186 6.78 13.21 17.97
C ARG A 186 5.34 13.70 18.06
N VAL A 187 4.77 13.76 19.28
CA VAL A 187 3.37 14.13 19.50
C VAL A 187 3.30 15.22 20.57
N ASN A 188 2.51 16.23 20.33
CA ASN A 188 2.13 17.23 21.32
C ASN A 188 0.62 17.17 21.53
N PHE A 189 0.16 17.26 22.77
CA PHE A 189 -1.24 17.43 23.13
C PHE A 189 -1.49 18.87 23.53
N ILE A 190 -2.49 19.50 22.95
CA ILE A 190 -2.94 20.86 23.29
C ILE A 190 -4.35 20.70 23.82
N GLU A 191 -4.55 21.02 25.12
CA GLU A 191 -5.82 20.94 25.84
C GLU A 191 -6.49 22.31 25.94
#